data_7c1bc357b460883c053eb188c40d0d38
#
_entry.id   7c1bc357b460883c053eb188c40d0d38
#
_cell.length_a   1.000
_cell.length_b   1.000
_cell.length_c   1.000
_cell.angle_alpha   90.00
_cell.angle_beta   90.00
_cell.angle_gamma   90.00
#
_symmetry.space_group_name_H-M   'P 1'
#
loop_
_entity.id
_entity.type
_entity.pdbx_description
1 polymer ?
#
loop_
_entity_poly.entity_id
_entity_poly.type
_entity_poly.pdbx_seq_one_letter_code
_entity_poly.pdbx_strand_id
1 'polypeptide(L)'
;MAIIGCASKIIWKMPVKRTPKVAIIGGGIGGLAAALALHRRGIEVAVYEQSAEIKEIGAGVNMSPNALKAFRLLGVEDAMVEIGHHTKATMARNYKSGRVIRRQENSAGGLEARFGAKFLTIHRADILDVLAGALPDNIFHLGHQCTGVAPGDRASVARFKNGREIEADIIVGADGIRSAVRASMFGAGEPRFTGCVCWRGMVPMEALRPEDRVMEMTAWWGPHGHVVHYPVRRGTLMNFVAHFDSDAWAEDSWTEECDLVELTDTFAGWNDYLHRLFRTSDKYYKWALYDRDPLKAWGRGTVTMLGDAVHPMLPYLGQGAGTAIEDGCVLAEL
;
A
#
# COMPACT_ATOMS: atom_id res chain seq x y z
N MET A 1 9.19 19.27 4.63
CA MET A 1 9.30 19.68 6.04
C MET A 1 8.13 20.56 6.40
N ALA A 2 6.90 20.04 6.35
CA ALA A 2 5.67 20.79 6.68
C ALA A 2 4.46 19.85 6.92
N ILE A 3 4.61 18.73 7.65
CA ILE A 3 3.48 17.85 8.04
C ILE A 3 3.40 17.70 9.58
N ILE A 4 4.28 18.34 10.34
CA ILE A 4 4.31 18.19 11.82
C ILE A 4 3.31 19.12 12.54
N GLY A 5 2.54 19.93 11.82
CA GLY A 5 1.69 20.98 12.43
C GLY A 5 0.29 20.58 12.89
N CYS A 6 -0.20 19.36 12.64
CA CYS A 6 -1.60 18.99 12.94
C CYS A 6 -1.78 17.89 13.99
N ALA A 7 -0.70 17.35 14.56
CA ALA A 7 -0.76 16.32 15.61
C ALA A 7 -0.94 16.88 17.04
N SER A 8 -1.09 18.20 17.17
CA SER A 8 -1.21 18.82 18.50
C SER A 8 -2.66 18.89 18.93
N LYS A 9 -3.05 17.96 19.81
CA LYS A 9 -4.08 17.95 20.87
C LYS A 9 -5.00 16.73 20.89
N ILE A 10 -4.49 15.52 20.68
CA ILE A 10 -5.11 14.36 21.29
C ILE A 10 -4.30 14.04 22.56
N ILE A 11 -4.48 14.86 23.60
CA ILE A 11 -3.89 14.53 24.91
C ILE A 11 -4.81 13.49 25.54
N TRP A 12 -4.41 12.24 25.48
CA TRP A 12 -5.01 11.12 26.21
C TRP A 12 -4.85 11.33 27.71
N LYS A 13 -5.76 12.10 28.34
CA LYS A 13 -5.87 12.15 29.81
C LYS A 13 -6.71 10.99 30.29
N MET A 14 -6.17 9.78 30.29
CA MET A 14 -6.77 8.65 30.98
C MET A 14 -5.98 8.36 32.26
N PRO A 15 -6.60 8.16 33.41
CA PRO A 15 -5.96 7.54 34.57
C PRO A 15 -5.85 6.05 34.27
N VAL A 16 -4.79 5.63 33.55
CA VAL A 16 -4.65 4.28 33.04
C VAL A 16 -4.19 3.36 34.15
N LYS A 17 -5.12 2.66 34.79
CA LYS A 17 -4.85 1.45 35.60
C LYS A 17 -4.80 0.17 34.77
N ARG A 18 -5.18 0.20 33.48
CA ARG A 18 -5.15 -0.94 32.54
C ARG A 18 -4.65 -0.52 31.16
N THR A 19 -4.01 -1.43 30.45
CA THR A 19 -3.63 -1.24 29.06
C THR A 19 -4.88 -1.06 28.20
N PRO A 20 -4.94 -0.05 27.31
CA PRO A 20 -6.09 0.16 26.45
C PRO A 20 -6.26 -0.99 25.46
N LYS A 21 -7.51 -1.29 25.12
CA LYS A 21 -7.87 -2.21 24.04
C LYS A 21 -8.03 -1.43 22.75
N VAL A 22 -7.27 -1.80 21.74
CA VAL A 22 -7.28 -1.14 20.42
C VAL A 22 -7.88 -2.10 19.39
N ALA A 23 -8.96 -1.64 18.73
CA ALA A 23 -9.52 -2.34 17.58
C ALA A 23 -9.02 -1.69 16.27
N ILE A 24 -8.39 -2.47 15.42
CA ILE A 24 -7.92 -2.02 14.10
C ILE A 24 -8.89 -2.56 13.05
N ILE A 25 -9.48 -1.67 12.28
CA ILE A 25 -10.41 -2.00 11.22
C ILE A 25 -9.67 -2.00 9.89
N GLY A 26 -9.44 -3.18 9.34
CA GLY A 26 -8.67 -3.45 8.12
C GLY A 26 -7.33 -4.13 8.39
N GLY A 27 -7.13 -5.30 7.76
CA GLY A 27 -5.91 -6.13 7.83
C GLY A 27 -4.94 -5.89 6.67
N GLY A 28 -4.97 -4.72 6.02
CA GLY A 28 -4.00 -4.32 5.01
C GLY A 28 -2.63 -3.93 5.61
N ILE A 29 -1.68 -3.54 4.77
CA ILE A 29 -0.29 -3.22 5.18
C ILE A 29 -0.26 -2.20 6.33
N GLY A 30 -1.03 -1.11 6.23
CA GLY A 30 -1.07 -0.07 7.27
C GLY A 30 -1.68 -0.59 8.58
N GLY A 31 -2.78 -1.36 8.50
CA GLY A 31 -3.44 -1.93 9.69
C GLY A 31 -2.56 -2.93 10.42
N LEU A 32 -1.88 -3.85 9.68
CA LEU A 32 -0.95 -4.81 10.27
C LEU A 32 0.30 -4.12 10.84
N ALA A 33 0.80 -3.08 10.18
CA ALA A 33 1.92 -2.30 10.70
C ALA A 33 1.55 -1.60 12.01
N ALA A 34 0.37 -1.00 12.10
CA ALA A 34 -0.15 -0.40 13.34
C ALA A 34 -0.37 -1.45 14.44
N ALA A 35 -0.95 -2.61 14.08
CA ALA A 35 -1.13 -3.73 15.01
C ALA A 35 0.21 -4.17 15.61
N LEU A 36 1.22 -4.36 14.76
CA LEU A 36 2.55 -4.79 15.19
C LEU A 36 3.24 -3.71 16.05
N ALA A 37 3.14 -2.45 15.65
CA ALA A 37 3.71 -1.35 16.42
C ALA A 37 3.13 -1.25 17.84
N LEU A 38 1.82 -1.33 17.97
CA LEU A 38 1.10 -1.29 19.24
C LEU A 38 1.36 -2.55 20.09
N HIS A 39 1.29 -3.74 19.46
CA HIS A 39 1.56 -5.02 20.13
C HIS A 39 2.97 -5.06 20.76
N ARG A 40 3.99 -4.59 20.05
CA ARG A 40 5.36 -4.51 20.54
C ARG A 40 5.52 -3.59 21.75
N ARG A 41 4.57 -2.69 21.99
CA ARG A 41 4.51 -1.84 23.20
C ARG A 41 3.65 -2.42 24.30
N GLY A 42 3.18 -3.67 24.15
CA GLY A 42 2.35 -4.35 25.13
C GLY A 42 0.90 -3.86 25.16
N ILE A 43 0.43 -3.18 24.11
CA ILE A 43 -0.95 -2.74 23.97
C ILE A 43 -1.79 -3.92 23.46
N GLU A 44 -2.97 -4.13 24.06
CA GLU A 44 -3.92 -5.15 23.62
C GLU A 44 -4.56 -4.72 22.30
N VAL A 45 -4.32 -5.49 21.23
CA VAL A 45 -4.83 -5.19 19.88
C VAL A 45 -5.69 -6.33 19.34
N ALA A 46 -6.71 -5.96 18.55
CA ALA A 46 -7.50 -6.90 17.73
C ALA A 46 -7.65 -6.31 16.32
N VAL A 47 -7.45 -7.13 15.28
CA VAL A 47 -7.55 -6.75 13.87
C VAL A 47 -8.81 -7.36 13.27
N TYR A 48 -9.69 -6.51 12.73
CA TYR A 48 -10.93 -6.92 12.08
C TYR A 48 -10.82 -6.73 10.57
N GLU A 49 -10.79 -7.85 9.83
CA GLU A 49 -10.59 -7.87 8.38
C GLU A 49 -11.84 -8.41 7.67
N GLN A 50 -12.25 -7.76 6.57
CA GLN A 50 -13.44 -8.15 5.82
C GLN A 50 -13.26 -9.47 5.07
N SER A 51 -12.05 -9.79 4.63
CA SER A 51 -11.74 -11.02 3.90
C SER A 51 -11.74 -12.23 4.84
N ALA A 52 -11.97 -13.42 4.28
CA ALA A 52 -11.90 -14.67 5.00
C ALA A 52 -10.44 -15.10 5.31
N GLU A 53 -9.47 -14.46 4.70
CA GLU A 53 -8.04 -14.68 4.87
C GLU A 53 -7.26 -13.37 4.64
N ILE A 54 -6.08 -13.26 5.26
CA ILE A 54 -5.16 -12.13 4.98
C ILE A 54 -4.38 -12.50 3.73
N LYS A 55 -4.93 -12.14 2.58
CA LYS A 55 -4.31 -12.32 1.27
C LYS A 55 -4.62 -11.16 0.37
N GLU A 56 -3.76 -10.95 -0.60
CA GLU A 56 -3.92 -9.91 -1.59
C GLU A 56 -3.57 -10.42 -2.99
N ILE A 57 -4.23 -9.87 -4.01
CA ILE A 57 -3.93 -10.18 -5.40
C ILE A 57 -2.53 -9.69 -5.72
N GLY A 58 -1.75 -10.54 -6.37
CA GLY A 58 -0.35 -10.32 -6.68
C GLY A 58 -0.09 -8.98 -7.33
N ALA A 59 0.64 -8.12 -6.60
CA ALA A 59 1.16 -6.86 -7.07
C ALA A 59 2.53 -6.62 -6.47
N GLY A 60 3.41 -5.98 -7.24
CA GLY A 60 4.63 -5.44 -6.68
C GLY A 60 4.41 -4.10 -6.01
N VAL A 61 5.20 -3.80 -5.00
CA VAL A 61 5.32 -2.46 -4.42
C VAL A 61 6.79 -2.13 -4.20
N ASN A 62 7.13 -0.85 -4.30
CA ASN A 62 8.46 -0.37 -3.94
C ASN A 62 8.44 0.15 -2.49
N MET A 63 9.49 -0.21 -1.75
CA MET A 63 9.74 0.22 -0.40
C MET A 63 11.02 1.05 -0.38
N SER A 64 10.84 2.35 -0.29
CA SER A 64 11.94 3.32 -0.21
C SER A 64 12.54 3.37 1.21
N PRO A 65 13.70 4.02 1.42
CA PRO A 65 14.41 4.04 2.69
C PRO A 65 13.59 4.44 3.91
N ASN A 66 12.56 5.29 3.77
CA ASN A 66 11.66 5.64 4.85
C ASN A 66 10.84 4.42 5.32
N ALA A 67 10.24 3.67 4.40
CA ALA A 67 9.50 2.46 4.71
C ALA A 67 10.39 1.40 5.37
N LEU A 68 11.64 1.23 4.89
CA LEU A 68 12.61 0.30 5.49
C LEU A 68 12.97 0.69 6.93
N LYS A 69 13.10 1.99 7.21
CA LYS A 69 13.30 2.46 8.58
C LYS A 69 12.10 2.19 9.47
N ALA A 70 10.88 2.33 8.95
CA ALA A 70 9.68 1.96 9.68
C ALA A 70 9.63 0.45 9.94
N PHE A 71 9.99 -0.41 8.98
CA PHE A 71 10.14 -1.86 9.21
C PHE A 71 11.21 -2.19 10.24
N ARG A 72 12.30 -1.41 10.32
CA ARG A 72 13.31 -1.53 11.38
C ARG A 72 12.72 -1.27 12.76
N LEU A 73 11.90 -0.22 12.91
CA LEU A 73 11.18 0.06 14.17
C LEU A 73 10.22 -1.07 14.53
N LEU A 74 9.57 -1.67 13.53
CA LEU A 74 8.70 -2.83 13.70
C LEU A 74 9.45 -4.14 13.96
N GLY A 75 10.79 -4.17 13.79
CA GLY A 75 11.63 -5.35 14.00
C GLY A 75 11.49 -6.42 12.91
N VAL A 76 11.05 -6.04 11.70
CA VAL A 76 10.85 -6.93 10.55
C VAL A 76 11.70 -6.57 9.33
N GLU A 77 12.63 -5.60 9.46
CA GLU A 77 13.48 -5.15 8.34
C GLU A 77 14.24 -6.32 7.69
N ASP A 78 14.86 -7.19 8.49
CA ASP A 78 15.67 -8.29 7.96
C ASP A 78 14.82 -9.28 7.14
N ALA A 79 13.61 -9.61 7.64
CA ALA A 79 12.67 -10.45 6.90
C ALA A 79 12.23 -9.78 5.58
N MET A 80 11.97 -8.46 5.58
CA MET A 80 11.64 -7.72 4.35
C MET A 80 12.79 -7.69 3.35
N VAL A 81 14.04 -7.57 3.83
CA VAL A 81 15.24 -7.64 2.98
C VAL A 81 15.40 -9.03 2.38
N GLU A 82 15.10 -10.08 3.13
CA GLU A 82 15.21 -11.46 2.66
C GLU A 82 14.21 -11.78 1.55
N ILE A 83 12.94 -11.37 1.70
CA ILE A 83 11.90 -11.66 0.70
C ILE A 83 11.94 -10.72 -0.51
N GLY A 84 12.45 -9.50 -0.33
CA GLY A 84 12.48 -8.45 -1.33
C GLY A 84 13.56 -8.63 -2.39
N HIS A 85 13.49 -7.78 -3.41
CA HIS A 85 14.58 -7.58 -4.36
C HIS A 85 15.24 -6.23 -4.10
N HIS A 86 16.56 -6.23 -3.87
CA HIS A 86 17.32 -4.99 -3.70
C HIS A 86 17.60 -4.36 -5.07
N THR A 87 16.75 -3.42 -5.44
CA THR A 87 16.88 -2.66 -6.68
C THR A 87 18.05 -1.68 -6.60
N LYS A 88 19.15 -1.98 -7.30
CA LYS A 88 20.39 -1.19 -7.24
C LYS A 88 20.26 0.19 -7.88
N ALA A 89 19.40 0.34 -8.87
CA ALA A 89 19.11 1.61 -9.51
C ALA A 89 17.65 1.74 -9.93
N THR A 90 17.18 2.98 -10.02
CA THR A 90 15.92 3.34 -10.65
C THR A 90 16.21 4.09 -11.93
N MET A 91 15.62 3.67 -13.04
CA MET A 91 15.83 4.26 -14.36
C MET A 91 14.55 4.88 -14.90
N ALA A 92 14.69 6.03 -15.57
CA ALA A 92 13.65 6.56 -16.43
C ALA A 92 14.12 6.44 -17.89
N ARG A 93 13.26 5.90 -18.77
CA ARG A 93 13.51 5.70 -20.19
C ARG A 93 12.48 6.41 -21.04
N ASN A 94 12.89 6.81 -22.21
CA ASN A 94 11.96 7.28 -23.24
C ASN A 94 11.11 6.11 -23.76
N TYR A 95 9.81 6.29 -23.81
CA TYR A 95 8.81 5.28 -24.15
C TYR A 95 9.04 4.57 -25.48
N LYS A 96 9.56 5.28 -26.48
CA LYS A 96 9.73 4.78 -27.86
C LYS A 96 11.14 4.27 -28.11
N SER A 97 12.15 5.11 -27.89
CA SER A 97 13.54 4.78 -28.21
C SER A 97 14.23 3.90 -27.18
N GLY A 98 13.69 3.79 -25.96
CA GLY A 98 14.34 3.10 -24.86
C GLY A 98 15.56 3.82 -24.27
N ARG A 99 15.92 5.00 -24.80
CA ARG A 99 17.06 5.78 -24.31
C ARG A 99 16.87 6.14 -22.85
N VAL A 100 17.88 5.91 -22.02
CA VAL A 100 17.90 6.31 -20.62
C VAL A 100 17.88 7.84 -20.52
N ILE A 101 16.87 8.39 -19.85
CA ILE A 101 16.70 9.81 -19.56
C ILE A 101 17.38 10.15 -18.23
N ARG A 102 17.18 9.28 -17.23
CA ARG A 102 17.70 9.44 -15.88
C ARG A 102 18.05 8.08 -15.29
N ARG A 103 19.11 8.04 -14.51
CA ARG A 103 19.47 6.91 -13.63
C ARG A 103 19.70 7.45 -12.22
N GLN A 104 19.03 6.86 -11.24
CA GLN A 104 19.20 7.12 -9.83
C GLN A 104 19.84 5.89 -9.19
N GLU A 105 20.98 6.06 -8.58
CA GLU A 105 21.62 4.98 -7.82
C GLU A 105 20.92 4.78 -6.48
N ASN A 106 20.53 3.54 -6.17
CA ASN A 106 19.84 3.18 -4.94
C ASN A 106 20.77 2.46 -3.94
N SER A 107 21.87 1.87 -4.41
CA SER A 107 22.83 1.13 -3.60
C SER A 107 23.78 2.05 -2.80
N ALA A 108 24.90 1.49 -2.33
CA ALA A 108 25.85 2.16 -1.41
C ALA A 108 26.43 3.49 -1.91
N GLY A 109 26.36 3.80 -3.20
CA GLY A 109 26.73 5.10 -3.78
C GLY A 109 25.59 6.10 -3.90
N GLY A 110 24.35 5.72 -3.52
CA GLY A 110 23.13 6.49 -3.77
C GLY A 110 22.23 6.66 -2.55
N LEU A 111 20.97 6.22 -2.71
CA LEU A 111 19.95 6.40 -1.66
C LEU A 111 20.30 5.67 -0.36
N GLU A 112 20.86 4.45 -0.45
CA GLU A 112 21.26 3.67 0.73
C GLU A 112 22.32 4.40 1.56
N ALA A 113 23.35 4.97 0.92
CA ALA A 113 24.36 5.76 1.61
C ALA A 113 23.79 7.03 2.23
N ARG A 114 22.88 7.70 1.51
CA ARG A 114 22.28 8.96 1.95
C ARG A 114 21.32 8.80 3.11
N PHE A 115 20.53 7.72 3.12
CA PHE A 115 19.42 7.54 4.06
C PHE A 115 19.63 6.39 5.06
N GLY A 116 20.69 5.60 4.93
CA GLY A 116 21.01 4.51 5.86
C GLY A 116 20.02 3.34 5.80
N ALA A 117 19.34 3.15 4.67
CA ALA A 117 18.42 2.03 4.44
C ALA A 117 18.30 1.71 2.94
N LYS A 118 18.03 0.46 2.63
CA LYS A 118 17.90 -0.04 1.25
C LYS A 118 16.65 0.50 0.56
N PHE A 119 16.66 0.40 -0.77
CA PHE A 119 15.48 0.50 -1.62
C PHE A 119 15.12 -0.91 -2.10
N LEU A 120 13.93 -1.38 -1.75
CA LEU A 120 13.47 -2.72 -2.11
C LEU A 120 12.24 -2.64 -3.02
N THR A 121 12.07 -3.65 -3.86
CA THR A 121 10.81 -3.98 -4.51
C THR A 121 10.34 -5.32 -3.97
N ILE A 122 9.10 -5.37 -3.47
CA ILE A 122 8.58 -6.52 -2.74
C ILE A 122 7.22 -6.90 -3.33
N HIS A 123 6.89 -8.17 -3.32
CA HIS A 123 5.55 -8.64 -3.62
C HIS A 123 4.62 -8.33 -2.44
N ARG A 124 3.48 -7.71 -2.70
CA ARG A 124 2.60 -7.16 -1.66
C ARG A 124 2.07 -8.21 -0.68
N ALA A 125 1.72 -9.39 -1.18
CA ALA A 125 1.30 -10.50 -0.32
C ALA A 125 2.40 -10.92 0.66
N ASP A 126 3.66 -10.93 0.21
CA ASP A 126 4.78 -11.35 1.05
C ASP A 126 5.03 -10.34 2.21
N ILE A 127 4.70 -9.04 2.01
CA ILE A 127 4.72 -8.05 3.11
C ILE A 127 3.64 -8.37 4.14
N LEU A 128 2.43 -8.70 3.68
CA LEU A 128 1.33 -9.08 4.58
C LEU A 128 1.68 -10.33 5.38
N ASP A 129 2.26 -11.35 4.73
CA ASP A 129 2.68 -12.58 5.37
C ASP A 129 3.72 -12.32 6.48
N VAL A 130 4.72 -11.47 6.22
CA VAL A 130 5.73 -11.10 7.23
C VAL A 130 5.11 -10.31 8.38
N LEU A 131 4.25 -9.33 8.10
CA LEU A 131 3.62 -8.52 9.14
C LEU A 131 2.64 -9.35 9.99
N ALA A 132 1.81 -10.18 9.35
CA ALA A 132 0.88 -11.07 10.05
C ALA A 132 1.62 -12.13 10.86
N GLY A 133 2.67 -12.75 10.28
CA GLY A 133 3.48 -13.76 10.97
C GLY A 133 4.27 -13.23 12.17
N ALA A 134 4.44 -11.91 12.29
CA ALA A 134 5.04 -11.26 13.46
C ALA A 134 4.04 -10.97 14.60
N LEU A 135 2.76 -11.31 14.41
CA LEU A 135 1.66 -11.09 15.33
C LEU A 135 1.05 -12.42 15.82
N PRO A 136 0.49 -12.50 17.02
CA PRO A 136 -0.20 -13.71 17.49
C PRO A 136 -1.50 -13.97 16.70
N ASP A 137 -1.80 -15.22 16.40
CA ASP A 137 -2.98 -15.62 15.62
C ASP A 137 -4.31 -15.19 16.24
N ASN A 138 -4.39 -15.13 17.56
CA ASN A 138 -5.62 -14.84 18.30
C ASN A 138 -6.11 -13.40 18.21
N ILE A 139 -5.34 -12.49 17.58
CA ILE A 139 -5.76 -11.10 17.39
C ILE A 139 -6.57 -10.89 16.10
N PHE A 140 -6.57 -11.86 15.18
CA PHE A 140 -7.22 -11.74 13.88
C PHE A 140 -8.69 -12.17 13.93
N HIS A 141 -9.56 -11.28 13.53
CA HIS A 141 -10.99 -11.51 13.35
C HIS A 141 -11.36 -11.33 11.88
N LEU A 142 -11.32 -12.43 11.13
CA LEU A 142 -11.60 -12.45 9.69
C LEU A 142 -13.12 -12.48 9.41
N GLY A 143 -13.54 -12.13 8.19
CA GLY A 143 -14.96 -12.06 7.80
C GLY A 143 -15.73 -10.93 8.51
N HIS A 144 -15.05 -9.87 8.94
CA HIS A 144 -15.61 -8.73 9.65
C HIS A 144 -15.57 -7.45 8.80
N GLN A 145 -16.45 -7.36 7.79
CA GLN A 145 -16.63 -6.14 7.01
C GLN A 145 -17.27 -5.05 7.88
N CYS A 146 -16.51 -3.98 8.19
CA CYS A 146 -17.02 -2.84 8.95
C CYS A 146 -18.07 -2.08 8.12
N THR A 147 -19.20 -1.75 8.77
CA THR A 147 -20.28 -0.94 8.19
C THR A 147 -20.37 0.45 8.80
N GLY A 148 -19.67 0.69 9.91
CA GLY A 148 -19.61 1.99 10.55
C GLY A 148 -19.07 1.94 11.97
N VAL A 149 -18.78 3.13 12.49
CA VAL A 149 -18.33 3.34 13.87
C VAL A 149 -19.16 4.42 14.56
N ALA A 150 -19.30 4.31 15.86
CA ALA A 150 -19.88 5.34 16.72
C ALA A 150 -18.79 5.82 17.70
N PRO A 151 -18.20 7.02 17.46
CA PRO A 151 -17.22 7.60 18.37
C PRO A 151 -17.81 7.91 19.73
N GLY A 152 -17.09 7.58 20.79
CA GLY A 152 -17.43 7.93 22.16
C GLY A 152 -16.27 8.66 22.87
N ASP A 153 -16.54 9.15 24.09
CA ASP A 153 -15.54 9.89 24.88
C ASP A 153 -14.55 8.98 25.61
N ARG A 154 -14.96 7.75 25.94
CA ARG A 154 -14.13 6.77 26.67
C ARG A 154 -13.87 5.49 25.90
N ALA A 155 -14.84 5.08 25.09
CA ALA A 155 -14.77 3.92 24.22
C ALA A 155 -15.64 4.19 22.99
N SER A 156 -15.38 3.48 21.91
CA SER A 156 -16.10 3.57 20.65
C SER A 156 -16.62 2.21 20.23
N VAL A 157 -17.68 2.20 19.43
CA VAL A 157 -18.31 0.97 18.94
C VAL A 157 -18.08 0.85 17.44
N ALA A 158 -17.63 -0.32 16.96
CA ALA A 158 -17.62 -0.68 15.55
C ALA A 158 -18.70 -1.72 15.25
N ARG A 159 -19.37 -1.57 14.10
CA ARG A 159 -20.43 -2.44 13.58
C ARG A 159 -19.98 -3.13 12.32
N PHE A 160 -20.37 -4.40 12.18
CA PHE A 160 -19.97 -5.24 11.07
C PHE A 160 -21.19 -5.81 10.33
N LYS A 161 -21.02 -6.08 9.03
CA LYS A 161 -22.05 -6.63 8.16
C LYS A 161 -22.62 -7.98 8.62
N ASN A 162 -21.82 -8.75 9.36
CA ASN A 162 -22.23 -10.03 9.96
C ASN A 162 -23.12 -9.86 11.22
N GLY A 163 -23.55 -8.63 11.55
CA GLY A 163 -24.39 -8.30 12.71
C GLY A 163 -23.64 -8.16 14.03
N ARG A 164 -22.33 -8.37 14.06
CA ARG A 164 -21.52 -8.17 15.26
C ARG A 164 -21.29 -6.70 15.53
N GLU A 165 -21.23 -6.35 16.81
CA GLU A 165 -20.73 -5.08 17.33
C GLU A 165 -19.60 -5.37 18.32
N ILE A 166 -18.61 -4.49 18.34
CA ILE A 166 -17.53 -4.53 19.35
C ILE A 166 -17.34 -3.16 19.95
N GLU A 167 -16.92 -3.14 21.22
CA GLU A 167 -16.50 -1.95 21.93
C GLU A 167 -15.00 -2.02 22.18
N ALA A 168 -14.30 -0.91 21.94
CA ALA A 168 -12.87 -0.77 22.20
C ALA A 168 -12.58 0.63 22.77
N ASP A 169 -11.52 0.72 23.58
CA ASP A 169 -11.05 2.00 24.10
C ASP A 169 -10.61 2.94 22.99
N ILE A 170 -10.03 2.34 21.92
CA ILE A 170 -9.60 3.07 20.72
C ILE A 170 -9.98 2.24 19.48
N ILE A 171 -10.49 2.91 18.45
CA ILE A 171 -10.67 2.31 17.12
C ILE A 171 -9.74 3.01 16.14
N VAL A 172 -9.00 2.21 15.36
CA VAL A 172 -8.12 2.68 14.28
C VAL A 172 -8.68 2.21 12.95
N GLY A 173 -9.16 3.15 12.12
CA GLY A 173 -9.61 2.87 10.75
C GLY A 173 -8.42 2.75 9.80
N ALA A 174 -8.20 1.55 9.27
CA ALA A 174 -7.20 1.22 8.26
C ALA A 174 -7.86 0.48 7.07
N ASP A 175 -9.13 0.80 6.82
CA ASP A 175 -10.06 0.12 5.92
C ASP A 175 -10.06 0.68 4.48
N GLY A 176 -8.96 1.35 4.11
CA GLY A 176 -8.65 1.73 2.74
C GLY A 176 -9.46 2.91 2.20
N ILE A 177 -9.34 3.16 0.90
CA ILE A 177 -9.90 4.35 0.23
C ILE A 177 -11.43 4.46 0.35
N ARG A 178 -12.14 3.32 0.51
CA ARG A 178 -13.60 3.23 0.71
C ARG A 178 -13.99 3.10 2.18
N SER A 179 -13.17 3.62 3.08
CA SER A 179 -13.30 3.51 4.52
C SER A 179 -14.71 3.82 5.04
N ALA A 180 -15.32 2.82 5.69
CA ALA A 180 -16.57 2.97 6.44
C ALA A 180 -16.35 3.76 7.74
N VAL A 181 -15.16 3.67 8.33
CA VAL A 181 -14.75 4.47 9.48
C VAL A 181 -14.74 5.95 9.11
N ARG A 182 -14.08 6.32 7.98
CA ARG A 182 -14.09 7.70 7.47
C ARG A 182 -15.50 8.20 7.21
N ALA A 183 -16.32 7.40 6.54
CA ALA A 183 -17.69 7.77 6.21
C ALA A 183 -18.52 8.06 7.46
N SER A 184 -18.38 7.24 8.50
CA SER A 184 -19.08 7.43 9.80
C SER A 184 -18.67 8.71 10.52
N MET A 185 -17.40 9.11 10.40
CA MET A 185 -16.85 10.24 11.15
C MET A 185 -16.99 11.58 10.45
N PHE A 186 -16.84 11.59 9.13
CA PHE A 186 -16.69 12.81 8.33
C PHE A 186 -17.69 12.90 7.17
N GLY A 187 -18.57 11.92 7.05
CA GLY A 187 -19.53 11.80 5.95
C GLY A 187 -18.97 11.01 4.76
N ALA A 188 -19.89 10.47 3.97
CA ALA A 188 -19.57 9.70 2.77
C ALA A 188 -19.20 10.63 1.62
N GLY A 189 -17.95 11.09 1.58
CA GLY A 189 -17.41 11.64 0.33
C GLY A 189 -17.02 10.48 -0.58
N GLU A 190 -17.39 10.52 -1.84
CA GLU A 190 -16.95 9.52 -2.81
C GLU A 190 -15.52 9.78 -3.26
N PRO A 191 -14.72 8.71 -3.50
CA PRO A 191 -13.44 8.85 -4.19
C PRO A 191 -13.66 9.46 -5.57
N ARG A 192 -12.79 10.36 -5.98
CA ARG A 192 -12.84 11.01 -7.29
C ARG A 192 -11.98 10.23 -8.28
N PHE A 193 -12.54 9.84 -9.42
CA PHE A 193 -11.76 9.30 -10.53
C PHE A 193 -10.79 10.37 -11.05
N THR A 194 -9.54 9.99 -11.22
CA THR A 194 -8.46 10.93 -11.55
C THR A 194 -8.24 11.13 -13.04
N GLY A 195 -9.03 10.47 -13.90
CA GLY A 195 -8.77 10.45 -15.33
C GLY A 195 -7.61 9.53 -15.72
N CYS A 196 -7.25 8.57 -14.87
CA CYS A 196 -6.18 7.64 -15.14
C CYS A 196 -6.60 6.21 -14.81
N VAL A 197 -6.31 5.30 -15.71
CA VAL A 197 -6.45 3.85 -15.52
C VAL A 197 -5.08 3.19 -15.49
N CYS A 198 -4.99 2.02 -14.88
CA CYS A 198 -3.75 1.27 -14.92
C CYS A 198 -4.00 -0.23 -15.12
N TRP A 199 -3.09 -0.84 -15.86
CA TRP A 199 -2.99 -2.29 -16.04
C TRP A 199 -1.81 -2.79 -15.24
N ARG A 200 -1.93 -3.99 -14.71
CA ARG A 200 -0.82 -4.70 -14.07
C ARG A 200 -0.76 -6.15 -14.49
N GLY A 201 0.44 -6.69 -14.43
CA GLY A 201 0.70 -8.10 -14.63
C GLY A 201 1.97 -8.53 -13.93
N MET A 202 2.10 -9.82 -13.81
CA MET A 202 3.29 -10.49 -13.28
C MET A 202 3.79 -11.51 -14.28
N VAL A 203 5.12 -11.55 -14.43
CA VAL A 203 5.78 -12.45 -15.39
C VAL A 203 6.87 -13.22 -14.65
N PRO A 204 6.89 -14.56 -14.73
CA PRO A 204 8.05 -15.33 -14.28
C PRO A 204 9.31 -14.84 -14.99
N MET A 205 10.38 -14.51 -14.24
CA MET A 205 11.62 -13.99 -14.82
C MET A 205 12.23 -14.96 -15.83
N GLU A 206 12.06 -16.26 -15.61
CA GLU A 206 12.54 -17.31 -16.51
C GLU A 206 11.82 -17.35 -17.85
N ALA A 207 10.54 -16.92 -17.91
CA ALA A 207 9.76 -16.82 -19.14
C ALA A 207 10.19 -15.66 -20.04
N LEU A 208 10.91 -14.68 -19.49
CA LEU A 208 11.50 -13.59 -20.26
C LEU A 208 12.78 -14.06 -20.97
N ARG A 209 13.02 -13.53 -22.18
CA ARG A 209 14.28 -13.73 -22.87
C ARG A 209 15.43 -13.20 -22.02
N PRO A 210 16.64 -13.78 -22.07
CA PRO A 210 17.79 -13.34 -21.27
C PRO A 210 18.07 -11.83 -21.36
N GLU A 211 17.97 -11.24 -22.56
CA GLU A 211 18.17 -9.82 -22.79
C GLU A 211 17.05 -8.92 -22.25
N ASP A 212 15.88 -9.47 -21.97
CA ASP A 212 14.72 -8.76 -21.43
C ASP A 212 14.65 -8.83 -19.88
N ARG A 213 15.55 -9.56 -19.22
CA ARG A 213 15.60 -9.74 -17.75
C ARG A 213 16.24 -8.53 -17.06
N VAL A 214 15.53 -7.43 -17.02
CA VAL A 214 16.00 -6.19 -16.39
C VAL A 214 15.86 -6.27 -14.86
N MET A 215 16.96 -6.10 -14.13
CA MET A 215 17.00 -6.22 -12.66
C MET A 215 16.82 -4.89 -11.94
N GLU A 216 16.78 -3.78 -12.64
CA GLU A 216 16.52 -2.44 -12.10
C GLU A 216 15.05 -2.06 -12.22
N MET A 217 14.57 -1.26 -11.27
CA MET A 217 13.27 -0.60 -11.42
C MET A 217 13.35 0.38 -12.59
N THR A 218 12.48 0.24 -13.57
CA THR A 218 12.49 1.06 -14.79
C THR A 218 11.11 1.67 -15.03
N ALA A 219 11.07 3.00 -15.16
CA ALA A 219 9.90 3.74 -15.61
C ALA A 219 10.10 4.18 -17.07
N TRP A 220 9.13 3.92 -17.93
CA TRP A 220 9.06 4.36 -19.31
C TRP A 220 8.08 5.52 -19.40
N TRP A 221 8.57 6.70 -19.78
CA TRP A 221 7.76 7.92 -19.84
C TRP A 221 7.41 8.24 -21.29
N GLY A 222 6.11 8.39 -21.52
CA GLY A 222 5.55 8.70 -22.84
C GLY A 222 4.35 9.64 -22.77
N PRO A 223 3.78 9.98 -23.93
CA PRO A 223 2.54 10.77 -23.99
C PRO A 223 1.42 10.00 -23.29
N HIS A 224 0.61 10.73 -22.53
CA HIS A 224 -0.60 10.23 -21.86
C HIS A 224 -0.40 9.08 -20.88
N GLY A 225 0.86 8.68 -20.58
CA GLY A 225 1.05 7.56 -19.68
C GLY A 225 2.51 7.24 -19.36
N HIS A 226 2.66 6.23 -18.54
CA HIS A 226 3.97 5.65 -18.21
C HIS A 226 3.82 4.18 -17.86
N VAL A 227 4.86 3.42 -18.06
CA VAL A 227 4.95 2.02 -17.64
C VAL A 227 6.10 1.87 -16.68
N VAL A 228 5.84 1.25 -15.53
CA VAL A 228 6.89 0.91 -14.56
C VAL A 228 7.00 -0.60 -14.47
N HIS A 229 8.21 -1.12 -14.50
CA HIS A 229 8.44 -2.53 -14.20
C HIS A 229 9.64 -2.70 -13.28
N TYR A 230 9.60 -3.74 -12.48
CA TYR A 230 10.66 -4.08 -11.52
C TYR A 230 10.55 -5.53 -11.04
N PRO A 231 11.68 -6.17 -10.74
CA PRO A 231 11.69 -7.50 -10.15
C PRO A 231 11.13 -7.48 -8.73
N VAL A 232 10.47 -8.57 -8.33
CA VAL A 232 10.04 -8.87 -6.96
C VAL A 232 10.45 -10.30 -6.59
N ARG A 233 10.21 -10.74 -5.35
CA ARG A 233 10.57 -12.10 -4.88
C ARG A 233 12.01 -12.48 -5.24
N ARG A 234 12.95 -11.65 -4.78
CA ARG A 234 14.39 -11.86 -5.04
C ARG A 234 14.76 -11.90 -6.53
N GLY A 235 13.94 -11.31 -7.38
CA GLY A 235 14.17 -11.26 -8.83
C GLY A 235 13.58 -12.43 -9.62
N THR A 236 12.77 -13.30 -9.01
CA THR A 236 12.15 -14.44 -9.70
C THR A 236 10.90 -14.06 -10.50
N LEU A 237 10.26 -12.92 -10.16
CA LEU A 237 9.10 -12.39 -10.86
C LEU A 237 9.37 -10.95 -11.31
N MET A 238 8.92 -10.61 -12.52
CA MET A 238 8.86 -9.24 -13.02
C MET A 238 7.44 -8.72 -12.86
N ASN A 239 7.27 -7.67 -12.06
CA ASN A 239 6.02 -6.92 -11.96
C ASN A 239 6.02 -5.79 -12.98
N PHE A 240 4.88 -5.51 -13.60
CA PHE A 240 4.69 -4.28 -14.35
C PHE A 240 3.37 -3.60 -13.98
N VAL A 241 3.35 -2.28 -14.08
CA VAL A 241 2.17 -1.42 -13.95
C VAL A 241 2.23 -0.40 -15.08
N ALA A 242 1.19 -0.36 -15.91
CA ALA A 242 1.07 0.51 -17.05
C ALA A 242 -0.07 1.50 -16.81
N HIS A 243 0.25 2.80 -16.68
CA HIS A 243 -0.70 3.88 -16.43
C HIS A 243 -0.99 4.62 -17.73
N PHE A 244 -2.25 5.00 -17.94
CA PHE A 244 -2.66 5.77 -19.10
C PHE A 244 -3.84 6.68 -18.77
N ASP A 245 -3.86 7.87 -19.37
CA ASP A 245 -4.96 8.81 -19.26
C ASP A 245 -6.22 8.21 -19.91
N SER A 246 -7.37 8.36 -19.28
CA SER A 246 -8.65 7.84 -19.78
C SER A 246 -9.79 8.78 -19.41
N ASP A 247 -10.59 9.17 -20.39
CA ASP A 247 -11.72 10.10 -20.19
C ASP A 247 -12.93 9.43 -19.52
N ALA A 248 -12.98 8.10 -19.52
CA ALA A 248 -14.11 7.36 -18.95
C ALA A 248 -13.66 6.07 -18.28
N TRP A 249 -14.27 5.78 -17.15
CA TRP A 249 -14.18 4.51 -16.44
C TRP A 249 -15.58 4.13 -15.95
N ALA A 250 -16.06 2.93 -16.31
CA ALA A 250 -17.40 2.47 -15.98
C ALA A 250 -17.45 1.48 -14.82
N GLU A 251 -16.33 0.80 -14.49
CA GLU A 251 -16.31 -0.27 -13.51
C GLU A 251 -15.28 -0.03 -12.40
N ASP A 252 -15.63 -0.48 -11.20
CA ASP A 252 -14.92 -0.16 -9.96
C ASP A 252 -14.42 -1.45 -9.29
N SER A 253 -13.58 -2.19 -10.01
CA SER A 253 -13.03 -3.46 -9.57
C SER A 253 -11.50 -3.45 -9.60
N TRP A 254 -10.88 -3.93 -8.50
CA TRP A 254 -9.43 -4.19 -8.42
C TRP A 254 -9.02 -5.51 -9.05
N THR A 255 -9.99 -6.34 -9.43
CA THR A 255 -9.80 -7.74 -9.83
C THR A 255 -10.32 -8.03 -11.22
N GLU A 256 -10.69 -7.00 -11.97
CA GLU A 256 -11.17 -7.19 -13.32
C GLU A 256 -10.02 -7.68 -14.20
N GLU A 257 -10.19 -8.89 -14.73
CA GLU A 257 -9.29 -9.43 -15.75
C GLU A 257 -9.59 -8.71 -17.07
N CYS A 258 -8.57 -8.21 -17.74
CA CYS A 258 -8.69 -7.52 -19.02
C CYS A 258 -7.95 -8.25 -20.13
N ASP A 259 -8.26 -7.89 -21.38
CA ASP A 259 -7.65 -8.50 -22.55
C ASP A 259 -6.27 -7.87 -22.85
N LEU A 260 -5.33 -8.71 -23.28
CA LEU A 260 -4.02 -8.29 -23.79
C LEU A 260 -4.15 -7.31 -24.95
N VAL A 261 -5.15 -7.47 -25.81
CA VAL A 261 -5.37 -6.62 -26.99
C VAL A 261 -5.59 -5.18 -26.56
N GLU A 262 -6.45 -4.94 -25.58
CA GLU A 262 -6.71 -3.59 -25.04
C GLU A 262 -5.41 -2.95 -24.52
N LEU A 263 -4.61 -3.69 -23.75
CA LEU A 263 -3.34 -3.20 -23.22
C LEU A 263 -2.34 -2.87 -24.35
N THR A 264 -2.19 -3.76 -25.34
CA THR A 264 -1.23 -3.54 -26.42
C THR A 264 -1.64 -2.43 -27.36
N ASP A 265 -2.94 -2.24 -27.61
CA ASP A 265 -3.48 -1.17 -28.45
C ASP A 265 -3.33 0.20 -27.75
N THR A 266 -3.60 0.27 -26.44
CA THR A 266 -3.40 1.49 -25.64
C THR A 266 -1.94 1.97 -25.71
N PHE A 267 -0.99 1.05 -25.68
CA PHE A 267 0.44 1.36 -25.76
C PHE A 267 1.04 1.18 -27.18
N ALA A 268 0.21 1.29 -28.23
CA ALA A 268 0.68 1.21 -29.60
C ALA A 268 1.80 2.23 -29.89
N GLY A 269 2.87 1.78 -30.56
CA GLY A 269 4.04 2.61 -30.87
C GLY A 269 5.02 2.84 -29.72
N TRP A 270 4.77 2.24 -28.56
CA TRP A 270 5.75 2.17 -27.48
C TRP A 270 6.83 1.12 -27.80
N ASN A 271 7.88 1.09 -27.01
CA ASN A 271 9.04 0.23 -27.24
C ASN A 271 8.66 -1.27 -27.26
N ASP A 272 9.23 -2.02 -28.20
CA ASP A 272 8.97 -3.46 -28.38
C ASP A 272 9.25 -4.30 -27.13
N TYR A 273 10.18 -3.86 -26.26
CA TYR A 273 10.42 -4.50 -24.98
C TYR A 273 9.14 -4.58 -24.13
N LEU A 274 8.38 -3.48 -24.06
CA LEU A 274 7.13 -3.44 -23.27
C LEU A 274 6.08 -4.37 -23.86
N HIS A 275 5.93 -4.40 -25.18
CA HIS A 275 5.00 -5.32 -25.84
C HIS A 275 5.38 -6.79 -25.62
N ARG A 276 6.68 -7.11 -25.61
CA ARG A 276 7.14 -8.46 -25.25
C ARG A 276 6.82 -8.78 -23.79
N LEU A 277 7.10 -7.85 -22.89
CA LEU A 277 6.79 -8.01 -21.45
C LEU A 277 5.29 -8.26 -21.25
N PHE A 278 4.44 -7.45 -21.88
CA PHE A 278 2.99 -7.63 -21.80
C PHE A 278 2.56 -9.01 -22.29
N ARG A 279 2.98 -9.44 -23.48
CA ARG A 279 2.62 -10.74 -24.05
C ARG A 279 3.10 -11.97 -23.26
N THR A 280 4.05 -11.80 -22.37
CA THR A 280 4.58 -12.90 -21.54
C THR A 280 3.80 -13.10 -20.24
N SER A 281 2.92 -12.15 -19.86
CA SER A 281 2.07 -12.31 -18.69
C SER A 281 0.86 -13.19 -19.00
N ASP A 282 0.49 -14.06 -18.08
CA ASP A 282 -0.66 -14.95 -18.22
C ASP A 282 -1.98 -14.24 -17.85
N LYS A 283 -1.90 -13.20 -17.03
CA LYS A 283 -3.06 -12.47 -16.50
C LYS A 283 -2.80 -10.97 -16.43
N TYR A 284 -3.83 -10.22 -16.72
CA TYR A 284 -3.82 -8.76 -16.68
C TYR A 284 -5.01 -8.29 -15.85
N TYR A 285 -4.77 -7.33 -14.98
CA TYR A 285 -5.79 -6.67 -14.19
C TYR A 285 -5.82 -5.20 -14.53
N LYS A 286 -7.01 -4.63 -14.67
CA LYS A 286 -7.22 -3.21 -14.95
C LYS A 286 -8.03 -2.58 -13.82
N TRP A 287 -7.67 -1.36 -13.42
CA TRP A 287 -8.45 -0.58 -12.47
C TRP A 287 -8.24 0.92 -12.69
N ALA A 288 -9.22 1.69 -12.24
CA ALA A 288 -9.14 3.13 -12.21
C ALA A 288 -8.38 3.64 -11.00
N LEU A 289 -7.70 4.77 -11.15
CA LEU A 289 -7.06 5.46 -10.05
C LEU A 289 -8.02 6.50 -9.47
N TYR A 290 -8.14 6.47 -8.14
CA TYR A 290 -8.98 7.38 -7.40
C TYR A 290 -8.15 8.18 -6.40
N ASP A 291 -8.57 9.40 -6.13
CA ASP A 291 -8.06 10.22 -5.05
C ASP A 291 -9.20 10.71 -4.13
N ARG A 292 -8.84 11.39 -3.07
CA ARG A 292 -9.75 12.07 -2.16
C ARG A 292 -9.14 13.39 -1.70
N ASP A 293 -9.98 14.36 -1.39
CA ASP A 293 -9.51 15.58 -0.76
C ASP A 293 -8.96 15.29 0.65
N PRO A 294 -7.85 15.97 1.03
CA PRO A 294 -7.25 15.80 2.35
C PRO A 294 -8.20 16.15 3.47
N LEU A 295 -8.24 15.32 4.52
CA LEU A 295 -8.98 15.63 5.73
C LEU A 295 -8.22 16.64 6.60
N LYS A 296 -8.96 17.57 7.25
CA LYS A 296 -8.41 18.50 8.23
C LYS A 296 -8.12 17.84 9.58
N ALA A 297 -8.76 16.71 9.88
CA ALA A 297 -8.59 15.93 11.09
C ALA A 297 -8.68 14.44 10.75
N TRP A 298 -7.90 13.62 11.43
CA TRP A 298 -7.84 12.17 11.21
C TRP A 298 -8.59 11.37 12.27
N GLY A 299 -9.12 12.03 13.29
CA GLY A 299 -9.80 11.39 14.38
C GLY A 299 -10.87 12.27 15.03
N ARG A 300 -11.77 11.62 15.77
CA ARG A 300 -12.79 12.23 16.64
C ARG A 300 -13.04 11.32 17.83
N GLY A 301 -12.98 11.88 19.07
CA GLY A 301 -13.12 11.08 20.29
C GLY A 301 -12.04 10.02 20.38
N THR A 302 -12.43 8.77 20.55
CA THR A 302 -11.54 7.61 20.63
C THR A 302 -11.40 6.85 19.31
N VAL A 303 -11.75 7.48 18.18
CA VAL A 303 -11.55 6.92 16.82
C VAL A 303 -10.51 7.73 16.07
N THR A 304 -9.54 7.07 15.45
CA THR A 304 -8.59 7.66 14.52
C THR A 304 -8.46 6.80 13.27
N MET A 305 -7.75 7.28 12.26
CA MET A 305 -7.54 6.56 11.00
C MET A 305 -6.10 6.70 10.52
N LEU A 306 -5.70 5.84 9.57
CA LEU A 306 -4.39 5.86 8.94
C LEU A 306 -4.46 5.38 7.47
N GLY A 307 -3.38 5.57 6.73
CA GLY A 307 -3.21 5.09 5.38
C GLY A 307 -4.28 5.63 4.41
N ASP A 308 -4.72 4.80 3.46
CA ASP A 308 -5.67 5.20 2.42
C ASP A 308 -7.06 5.58 2.96
N ALA A 309 -7.39 5.25 4.20
CA ALA A 309 -8.61 5.74 4.85
C ALA A 309 -8.57 7.26 5.06
N VAL A 310 -7.39 7.84 5.17
CA VAL A 310 -7.15 9.27 5.42
C VAL A 310 -6.58 9.99 4.21
N HIS A 311 -5.48 9.46 3.66
CA HIS A 311 -4.66 10.12 2.64
C HIS A 311 -4.36 9.20 1.45
N PRO A 312 -5.38 8.66 0.76
CA PRO A 312 -5.12 7.89 -0.45
C PRO A 312 -4.32 8.76 -1.42
N MET A 313 -3.30 8.17 -2.02
CA MET A 313 -2.43 8.88 -2.93
C MET A 313 -2.22 8.12 -4.23
N LEU A 314 -1.98 8.86 -5.29
CA LEU A 314 -1.67 8.28 -6.59
C LEU A 314 -0.31 7.56 -6.54
N PRO A 315 -0.16 6.43 -7.26
CA PRO A 315 0.98 5.52 -7.11
C PRO A 315 2.28 6.03 -7.75
N TYR A 316 2.32 7.23 -8.30
CA TYR A 316 3.44 7.74 -9.11
C TYR A 316 4.80 7.75 -8.41
N LEU A 317 4.82 7.95 -7.10
CA LEU A 317 6.04 7.86 -6.28
C LEU A 317 6.13 6.57 -5.47
N GLY A 318 5.09 5.73 -5.51
CA GLY A 318 5.02 4.48 -4.77
C GLY A 318 5.11 4.64 -3.24
N GLN A 319 4.60 5.73 -2.68
CA GLN A 319 4.74 6.04 -1.25
C GLN A 319 3.55 5.60 -0.39
N GLY A 320 2.39 5.26 -0.97
CA GLY A 320 1.17 4.98 -0.21
C GLY A 320 1.36 3.93 0.89
N ALA A 321 1.90 2.76 0.54
CA ALA A 321 2.16 1.71 1.51
C ALA A 321 3.23 2.11 2.55
N GLY A 322 4.32 2.77 2.10
CA GLY A 322 5.37 3.26 3.00
C GLY A 322 4.84 4.25 4.03
N THR A 323 4.03 5.22 3.60
CA THR A 323 3.42 6.22 4.49
C THR A 323 2.44 5.57 5.47
N ALA A 324 1.62 4.59 5.02
CA ALA A 324 0.72 3.87 5.92
C ALA A 324 1.47 3.07 7.02
N ILE A 325 2.66 2.53 6.72
CA ILE A 325 3.52 1.88 7.71
C ILE A 325 4.08 2.91 8.70
N GLU A 326 4.52 4.07 8.21
CA GLU A 326 4.99 5.18 9.04
C GLU A 326 3.88 5.69 9.97
N ASP A 327 2.64 5.83 9.48
CA ASP A 327 1.48 6.19 10.30
C ASP A 327 1.30 5.24 11.48
N GLY A 328 1.38 3.92 11.22
CA GLY A 328 1.27 2.89 12.26
C GLY A 328 2.38 3.00 13.32
N CYS A 329 3.61 3.28 12.89
CA CYS A 329 4.72 3.51 13.80
C CYS A 329 4.52 4.76 14.66
N VAL A 330 4.11 5.89 14.03
CA VAL A 330 3.86 7.16 14.72
C VAL A 330 2.70 7.05 15.69
N LEU A 331 1.60 6.39 15.29
CA LEU A 331 0.44 6.17 16.16
C LEU A 331 0.83 5.46 17.46
N ALA A 332 1.73 4.50 17.38
CA ALA A 332 2.16 3.75 18.55
C ALA A 332 3.15 4.51 19.46
N GLU A 333 3.72 5.63 19.01
CA GLU A 333 4.56 6.52 19.83
C GLU A 333 3.74 7.57 20.62
N LEU A 334 2.50 7.84 20.20
CA LEU A 334 1.59 8.80 20.84
C LEU A 334 0.91 8.23 22.10
#